data_a438e6d990896df70b5207b0528c9c0a
#
_entry.id   a438e6d990896df70b5207b0528c9c0a
#
_cell.length_a   1.000
_cell.length_b   1.000
_cell.length_c   1.000
_cell.angle_alpha   90.00
_cell.angle_beta   90.00
_cell.angle_gamma   90.00
#
_symmetry.space_group_name_H-M   'P 1'
#
loop_
_entity.id
_entity.type
_entity.pdbx_description
1 polymer ?
#
loop_
_entity_poly.entity_id
_entity_poly.type
_entity_poly.pdbx_seq_one_letter_code
_entity_poly.pdbx_strand_id
1 'polypeptide(L)'
;EFLRKHPIFESFTDEEIEQALVEFDYKIQSYKNDDIIVSSGKIHKYSAFVLEGAAQIQKYNSDGVREILGRVYSDSIGWLITAAPRTTHCDIEIVSHGESTILFLDFAKIKENDYKKIIIQQKLLKNLFVLFEEMDLRSLEYKIVLSERSIRKKIMRYFEFREKRDGSSSFCIEGSRQDFADYLSVDKSALSRELNKMKKDGLIDFNGDNFTILQKL
;
A
#
# COMPACT_ATOMS: atom_id res chain seq x y z
N GLU A 1 3.09 -9.57 18.14
CA GLU A 1 1.84 -9.99 17.50
C GLU A 1 1.72 -9.42 16.08
N PHE A 2 1.98 -8.10 15.85
CA PHE A 2 1.89 -7.44 14.54
C PHE A 2 2.85 -8.04 13.50
N LEU A 3 4.08 -8.35 13.90
CA LEU A 3 5.08 -8.93 13.00
C LEU A 3 4.65 -10.29 12.43
N ARG A 4 4.00 -11.13 13.24
CA ARG A 4 3.50 -12.44 12.79
C ARG A 4 2.44 -12.34 11.69
N LYS A 5 1.65 -11.29 11.71
CA LYS A 5 0.56 -11.08 10.74
C LYS A 5 1.05 -10.42 9.46
N HIS A 6 2.25 -9.82 9.50
CA HIS A 6 2.77 -9.10 8.34
C HIS A 6 3.31 -10.07 7.28
N PRO A 7 2.90 -9.94 6.01
CA PRO A 7 3.26 -10.89 4.93
C PRO A 7 4.77 -11.09 4.74
N ILE A 8 5.61 -10.10 5.09
CA ILE A 8 7.08 -10.24 5.02
C ILE A 8 7.61 -11.38 5.90
N PHE A 9 6.87 -11.74 6.97
CA PHE A 9 7.21 -12.82 7.89
C PHE A 9 6.32 -14.07 7.70
N GLU A 10 5.65 -14.21 6.56
CA GLU A 10 4.87 -15.39 6.27
C GLU A 10 5.71 -16.65 6.38
N SER A 11 5.19 -17.67 7.06
CA SER A 11 5.87 -18.96 7.34
C SER A 11 7.11 -18.87 8.25
N PHE A 12 7.32 -17.75 8.95
CA PHE A 12 8.36 -17.64 9.97
C PHE A 12 7.86 -18.14 11.33
N THR A 13 8.73 -18.80 12.10
CA THR A 13 8.52 -18.98 13.55
C THR A 13 8.88 -17.70 14.31
N ASP A 14 8.55 -17.63 15.60
CA ASP A 14 8.91 -16.46 16.42
C ASP A 14 10.43 -16.31 16.53
N GLU A 15 11.13 -17.41 16.71
CA GLU A 15 12.59 -17.44 16.79
C GLU A 15 13.22 -16.97 15.46
N GLU A 16 12.64 -17.37 14.33
CA GLU A 16 13.09 -16.92 13.01
C GLU A 16 12.82 -15.42 12.77
N ILE A 17 11.69 -14.88 13.28
CA ILE A 17 11.40 -13.43 13.23
C ILE A 17 12.43 -12.68 14.06
N GLU A 18 12.72 -13.12 15.30
CA GLU A 18 13.72 -12.49 16.16
C GLU A 18 15.11 -12.50 15.51
N GLN A 19 15.50 -13.63 14.93
CA GLN A 19 16.75 -13.74 14.20
C GLN A 19 16.82 -12.81 12.99
N ALA A 20 15.74 -12.73 12.19
CA ALA A 20 15.66 -11.84 11.04
C ALA A 20 15.79 -10.38 11.48
N LEU A 21 15.11 -9.97 12.53
CA LEU A 21 15.17 -8.60 13.04
C LEU A 21 16.59 -8.22 13.45
N VAL A 22 17.28 -9.10 14.17
CA VAL A 22 18.69 -8.88 14.60
C VAL A 22 19.61 -8.82 13.38
N GLU A 23 19.40 -9.71 12.40
CA GLU A 23 20.25 -9.78 11.21
C GLU A 23 20.15 -8.55 10.32
N PHE A 24 18.94 -8.03 10.14
CA PHE A 24 18.66 -6.92 9.24
C PHE A 24 18.68 -5.53 9.89
N ASP A 25 19.22 -5.42 11.12
CA ASP A 25 19.34 -4.13 11.82
C ASP A 25 18.03 -3.34 11.78
N TYR A 26 17.06 -3.81 12.54
CA TYR A 26 15.71 -3.29 12.51
C TYR A 26 15.49 -2.06 13.39
N LYS A 27 14.47 -1.29 13.06
CA LYS A 27 13.87 -0.28 13.91
C LYS A 27 12.36 -0.39 13.83
N ILE A 28 11.67 -0.25 14.95
CA ILE A 28 10.22 -0.07 15.00
C ILE A 28 9.97 1.31 15.59
N GLN A 29 9.21 2.12 14.89
CA GLN A 29 8.94 3.50 15.28
C GLN A 29 7.48 3.85 15.07
N SER A 30 6.87 4.49 16.07
CA SER A 30 5.52 5.03 15.99
C SER A 30 5.54 6.48 15.55
N TYR A 31 4.56 6.87 14.77
CA TYR A 31 4.40 8.20 14.18
C TYR A 31 3.00 8.72 14.45
N LYS A 32 2.89 10.03 14.65
CA LYS A 32 1.61 10.74 14.71
C LYS A 32 1.19 11.17 13.32
N ASN A 33 -0.07 11.60 13.20
CA ASN A 33 -0.57 12.13 11.93
C ASN A 33 0.34 13.22 11.35
N ASP A 34 0.63 13.13 10.06
CA ASP A 34 1.50 14.02 9.28
C ASP A 34 3.00 14.01 9.67
N ASP A 35 3.43 13.15 10.61
CA ASP A 35 4.87 12.95 10.86
C ASP A 35 5.55 12.36 9.61
N ILE A 36 6.74 12.88 9.30
CA ILE A 36 7.53 12.42 8.15
C ILE A 36 8.21 11.10 8.47
N ILE A 37 7.83 10.04 7.75
CA ILE A 37 8.44 8.70 7.81
C ILE A 37 9.66 8.66 6.91
N VAL A 38 9.53 9.17 5.67
CA VAL A 38 10.59 9.21 4.67
C VAL A 38 10.61 10.59 4.04
N SER A 39 11.74 11.29 4.15
CA SER A 39 11.91 12.63 3.59
C SER A 39 12.25 12.57 2.10
N SER A 40 11.66 13.46 1.30
CA SER A 40 12.05 13.69 -0.09
C SER A 40 13.53 14.07 -0.21
N GLY A 41 14.15 13.68 -1.32
CA GLY A 41 15.52 14.07 -1.68
C GLY A 41 16.64 13.47 -0.82
N LYS A 42 16.33 12.59 0.13
CA LYS A 42 17.31 11.91 0.99
C LYS A 42 17.52 10.46 0.57
N ILE A 43 18.76 9.99 0.75
CA ILE A 43 19.08 8.56 0.62
C ILE A 43 18.64 7.88 1.92
N HIS A 44 17.78 6.88 1.81
CA HIS A 44 17.32 6.09 2.94
C HIS A 44 18.01 4.72 2.94
N LYS A 45 18.56 4.35 4.09
CA LYS A 45 19.24 3.06 4.30
C LYS A 45 18.26 1.90 4.48
N TYR A 46 17.09 2.18 5.03
CA TYR A 46 16.13 1.18 5.46
C TYR A 46 14.94 1.08 4.50
N SER A 47 14.45 -0.14 4.33
CA SER A 47 13.12 -0.37 3.76
C SER A 47 12.08 -0.28 4.85
N ALA A 48 10.94 0.36 4.59
CA ALA A 48 9.90 0.61 5.57
C ALA A 48 8.64 -0.21 5.27
N PHE A 49 8.03 -0.76 6.32
CA PHE A 49 6.81 -1.58 6.27
C PHE A 49 5.81 -1.04 7.29
N VAL A 50 4.57 -0.85 6.88
CA VAL A 50 3.50 -0.40 7.79
C VAL A 50 3.00 -1.59 8.59
N LEU A 51 3.29 -1.64 9.88
CA LEU A 51 2.81 -2.68 10.79
C LEU A 51 1.40 -2.37 11.31
N GLU A 52 1.10 -1.10 11.52
CA GLU A 52 -0.17 -0.59 12.05
C GLU A 52 -0.48 0.77 11.46
N GLY A 53 -1.78 1.07 11.27
CA GLY A 53 -2.22 2.35 10.73
C GLY A 53 -2.00 2.48 9.23
N ALA A 54 -1.63 3.69 8.78
CA ALA A 54 -1.44 3.98 7.38
C ALA A 54 -0.31 4.99 7.12
N ALA A 55 0.29 4.92 5.95
CA ALA A 55 1.23 5.91 5.43
C ALA A 55 0.73 6.52 4.12
N GLN A 56 0.93 7.81 3.93
CA GLN A 56 0.57 8.53 2.72
C GLN A 56 1.82 8.88 1.92
N ILE A 57 1.77 8.58 0.64
CA ILE A 57 2.81 8.92 -0.32
C ILE A 57 2.40 10.21 -0.99
N GLN A 58 3.29 11.20 -0.95
CA GLN A 58 3.04 12.51 -1.50
C GLN A 58 4.29 13.10 -2.17
N LYS A 59 4.07 14.07 -3.03
CA LYS A 59 5.12 14.93 -3.59
C LYS A 59 4.64 16.38 -3.62
N TYR A 60 5.55 17.30 -3.83
CA TYR A 60 5.23 18.69 -4.10
C TYR A 60 5.56 18.99 -5.57
N ASN A 61 4.64 19.63 -6.28
CA ASN A 61 4.89 20.07 -7.64
C ASN A 61 5.75 21.34 -7.66
N SER A 62 6.07 21.85 -8.86
CA SER A 62 6.88 23.08 -9.06
C SER A 62 6.29 24.31 -8.36
N ASP A 63 5.00 24.33 -8.12
CA ASP A 63 4.29 25.44 -7.50
C ASP A 63 4.19 25.29 -5.97
N GLY A 64 4.81 24.23 -5.41
CA GLY A 64 4.76 23.92 -3.98
C GLY A 64 3.43 23.32 -3.52
N VAL A 65 2.56 22.91 -4.46
CA VAL A 65 1.28 22.28 -4.12
C VAL A 65 1.51 20.79 -3.87
N ARG A 66 0.97 20.31 -2.74
CA ARG A 66 1.01 18.90 -2.35
C ARG A 66 0.11 18.06 -3.24
N GLU A 67 0.68 17.02 -3.85
CA GLU A 67 -0.01 15.99 -4.60
C GLU A 67 0.08 14.66 -3.86
N ILE A 68 -1.07 14.04 -3.56
CA ILE A 68 -1.14 12.72 -2.94
C ILE A 68 -1.07 11.68 -4.05
N LEU A 69 -0.08 10.80 -3.98
CA LEU A 69 0.15 9.73 -4.97
C LEU A 69 -0.54 8.42 -4.56
N GLY A 70 -0.80 8.25 -3.27
CA GLY A 70 -1.47 7.05 -2.75
C GLY A 70 -1.34 6.92 -1.24
N ARG A 71 -2.01 5.91 -0.71
CA ARG A 71 -1.92 5.51 0.69
C ARG A 71 -1.67 4.02 0.82
N VAL A 72 -1.01 3.65 1.89
CA VAL A 72 -0.64 2.29 2.24
C VAL A 72 -1.16 2.02 3.64
N TYR A 73 -1.89 0.95 3.78
CA TYR A 73 -2.45 0.50 5.05
C TYR A 73 -1.72 -0.76 5.52
N SER A 74 -1.80 -1.06 6.81
CA SER A 74 -1.13 -2.22 7.41
C SER A 74 -1.63 -3.57 6.91
N ASP A 75 -2.88 -3.63 6.44
CA ASP A 75 -3.52 -4.79 5.84
C ASP A 75 -3.33 -4.87 4.31
N SER A 76 -2.93 -3.77 3.70
CA SER A 76 -2.46 -3.78 2.32
C SER A 76 -1.00 -4.23 2.31
N ILE A 77 -0.61 -4.93 1.25
CA ILE A 77 0.76 -5.39 1.07
C ILE A 77 1.69 -4.20 1.21
N GLY A 78 2.42 -4.21 2.35
CA GLY A 78 3.20 -3.08 2.81
C GLY A 78 4.15 -2.58 1.75
N TRP A 79 4.16 -1.29 1.53
CA TRP A 79 5.11 -0.66 0.63
C TRP A 79 6.52 -0.89 1.11
N LEU A 80 7.26 -1.56 0.27
CA LEU A 80 8.70 -1.57 0.36
C LEU A 80 9.19 -0.25 -0.23
N ILE A 81 9.45 0.70 0.63
CA ILE A 81 10.27 1.84 0.24
C ILE A 81 11.70 1.31 0.22
N THR A 82 12.10 0.79 -0.92
CA THR A 82 13.49 0.42 -1.08
C THR A 82 14.32 1.69 -1.04
N ALA A 83 15.00 1.88 0.06
CA ALA A 83 16.21 2.65 0.05
C ALA A 83 17.25 1.90 -0.78
N ALA A 84 17.09 1.92 -2.10
CA ALA A 84 18.16 1.46 -2.95
C ALA A 84 19.28 2.50 -2.82
N PRO A 85 20.46 2.14 -2.31
CA PRO A 85 21.57 3.10 -2.14
C PRO A 85 22.07 3.67 -3.48
N ARG A 86 21.40 3.35 -4.57
CA ARG A 86 21.75 3.74 -5.95
C ARG A 86 20.71 4.60 -6.65
N THR A 87 19.53 4.78 -6.11
CA THR A 87 18.52 5.68 -6.70
C THR A 87 18.63 7.02 -6.01
N THR A 88 19.38 7.88 -6.64
CA THR A 88 19.43 9.30 -6.36
C THR A 88 18.05 9.93 -6.57
N HIS A 89 17.61 10.70 -5.57
CA HIS A 89 16.54 11.68 -5.67
C HIS A 89 15.15 11.15 -6.05
N CYS A 90 14.50 10.50 -5.10
CA CYS A 90 13.06 10.37 -5.18
C CYS A 90 12.43 11.64 -4.58
N ASP A 91 11.72 12.42 -5.39
CA ASP A 91 11.01 13.63 -4.95
C ASP A 91 9.71 13.28 -4.17
N ILE A 92 9.63 12.04 -3.68
CA ILE A 92 8.51 11.51 -2.92
C ILE A 92 8.81 11.65 -1.44
N GLU A 93 7.84 12.14 -0.70
CA GLU A 93 7.79 12.14 0.76
C GLU A 93 6.74 11.15 1.24
N ILE A 94 7.01 10.49 2.34
CA ILE A 94 6.04 9.59 2.98
C ILE A 94 5.79 10.09 4.38
N VAL A 95 4.53 10.29 4.67
CA VAL A 95 4.05 10.78 5.97
C VAL A 95 3.08 9.80 6.60
N SER A 96 2.98 9.82 7.90
CA SER A 96 1.95 9.06 8.61
C SER A 96 0.56 9.62 8.32
N HIS A 97 -0.40 8.74 8.07
CA HIS A 97 -1.81 9.08 7.93
C HIS A 97 -2.58 8.53 9.13
N GLY A 98 -2.87 9.39 10.09
CA GLY A 98 -3.27 9.01 11.43
C GLY A 98 -2.07 8.56 12.28
N GLU A 99 -2.31 7.78 13.32
CA GLU A 99 -1.24 7.11 14.07
C GLU A 99 -0.78 5.87 13.32
N SER A 100 0.52 5.67 13.19
CA SER A 100 1.08 4.49 12.52
C SER A 100 2.31 3.94 13.22
N THR A 101 2.54 2.64 13.05
CA THR A 101 3.75 1.94 13.50
C THR A 101 4.46 1.34 12.30
N ILE A 102 5.72 1.70 12.12
CA ILE A 102 6.54 1.37 10.96
C ILE A 102 7.72 0.49 11.38
N LEU A 103 7.93 -0.62 10.67
CA LEU A 103 9.13 -1.44 10.74
C LEU A 103 10.10 -0.99 9.65
N PHE A 104 11.34 -0.78 10.02
CA PHE A 104 12.46 -0.51 9.13
C PHE A 104 13.44 -1.66 9.14
N LEU A 105 13.87 -2.14 7.97
CA LEU A 105 14.85 -3.20 7.80
C LEU A 105 15.97 -2.76 6.85
N ASP A 106 17.24 -3.07 7.20
CA ASP A 106 18.40 -2.80 6.36
C ASP A 106 18.75 -4.01 5.49
N PHE A 107 18.23 -4.06 4.27
CA PHE A 107 18.51 -5.14 3.33
C PHE A 107 19.92 -5.12 2.71
N ALA A 108 20.71 -4.07 2.92
CA ALA A 108 22.10 -4.05 2.45
C ALA A 108 22.94 -5.13 3.14
N LYS A 109 22.51 -5.60 4.29
CA LYS A 109 23.18 -6.67 5.07
C LYS A 109 23.00 -8.09 4.50
N ILE A 110 22.12 -8.31 3.53
CA ILE A 110 21.97 -9.60 2.84
C ILE A 110 23.30 -10.10 2.18
N LYS A 111 24.28 -9.24 2.04
CA LYS A 111 25.54 -9.54 1.32
C LYS A 111 26.56 -10.36 2.12
N GLU A 112 26.34 -10.61 3.39
CA GLU A 112 27.28 -11.36 4.21
C GLU A 112 27.03 -12.87 4.06
N ASN A 113 28.04 -13.61 3.60
CA ASN A 113 28.00 -15.08 3.40
C ASN A 113 28.09 -15.81 4.73
N ASP A 114 27.02 -15.86 5.49
CA ASP A 114 26.88 -16.68 6.69
C ASP A 114 25.89 -17.83 6.42
N TYR A 115 26.39 -19.05 6.34
CA TYR A 115 25.57 -20.23 6.05
C TYR A 115 24.43 -20.45 7.05
N LYS A 116 24.57 -20.00 8.30
CA LYS A 116 23.51 -20.12 9.31
C LYS A 116 22.34 -19.15 9.06
N LYS A 117 22.60 -18.08 8.32
CA LYS A 117 21.62 -17.04 8.00
C LYS A 117 20.89 -17.29 6.67
N ILE A 118 21.41 -18.21 5.83
CA ILE A 118 20.90 -18.47 4.48
C ILE A 118 19.41 -18.81 4.48
N ILE A 119 18.93 -19.61 5.44
CA ILE A 119 17.52 -20.05 5.47
C ILE A 119 16.58 -18.85 5.72
N ILE A 120 16.92 -18.00 6.69
CA ILE A 120 16.14 -16.81 7.03
C ILE A 120 16.15 -15.80 5.87
N GLN A 121 17.33 -15.59 5.26
CA GLN A 121 17.48 -14.73 4.10
C GLN A 121 16.65 -15.22 2.92
N GLN A 122 16.65 -16.52 2.64
CA GLN A 122 15.86 -17.13 1.57
C GLN A 122 14.35 -17.00 1.80
N LYS A 123 13.86 -17.23 3.03
CA LYS A 123 12.46 -17.03 3.39
C LYS A 123 12.05 -15.56 3.19
N LEU A 124 12.88 -14.64 3.69
CA LEU A 124 12.62 -13.21 3.58
C LEU A 124 12.61 -12.74 2.12
N LEU A 125 13.59 -13.18 1.33
CA LEU A 125 13.65 -12.85 -0.10
C LEU A 125 12.48 -13.44 -0.88
N LYS A 126 12.03 -14.65 -0.56
CA LYS A 126 10.84 -15.25 -1.15
C LYS A 126 9.61 -14.40 -0.85
N ASN A 127 9.41 -14.04 0.41
CA ASN A 127 8.25 -13.22 0.81
C ASN A 127 8.31 -11.82 0.17
N LEU A 128 9.50 -11.21 0.11
CA LEU A 128 9.70 -9.96 -0.61
C LEU A 128 9.33 -10.08 -2.09
N PHE A 129 9.71 -11.17 -2.74
CA PHE A 129 9.39 -11.39 -4.15
C PHE A 129 7.88 -11.47 -4.37
N VAL A 130 7.16 -12.22 -3.53
CA VAL A 130 5.69 -12.29 -3.57
C VAL A 130 5.08 -10.90 -3.36
N LEU A 131 5.59 -10.12 -2.40
CA LEU A 131 5.12 -8.75 -2.18
C LEU A 131 5.34 -7.85 -3.41
N PHE A 132 6.48 -7.97 -4.09
CA PHE A 132 6.74 -7.23 -5.33
C PHE A 132 5.81 -7.64 -6.46
N GLU A 133 5.55 -8.94 -6.65
CA GLU A 133 4.60 -9.42 -7.67
C GLU A 133 3.21 -8.84 -7.45
N GLU A 134 2.72 -8.84 -6.21
CA GLU A 134 1.42 -8.26 -5.88
C GLU A 134 1.38 -6.74 -6.06
N MET A 135 2.47 -6.05 -5.71
CA MET A 135 2.58 -4.60 -5.95
C MET A 135 2.54 -4.27 -7.45
N ASP A 136 3.23 -5.03 -8.28
CA ASP A 136 3.24 -4.82 -9.73
C ASP A 136 1.84 -5.06 -10.33
N LEU A 137 1.17 -6.13 -9.92
CA LEU A 137 -0.22 -6.41 -10.31
C LEU A 137 -1.16 -5.27 -9.91
N ARG A 138 -1.08 -4.76 -8.67
CA ARG A 138 -1.90 -3.61 -8.22
C ARG A 138 -1.59 -2.34 -9.00
N SER A 139 -0.31 -2.10 -9.31
CA SER A 139 0.09 -0.96 -10.15
C SER A 139 -0.51 -1.06 -11.55
N LEU A 140 -0.55 -2.27 -12.12
CA LEU A 140 -1.18 -2.52 -13.42
C LEU A 140 -2.69 -2.34 -13.36
N GLU A 141 -3.37 -2.89 -12.35
CA GLU A 141 -4.80 -2.68 -12.10
C GLU A 141 -5.14 -1.19 -12.01
N TYR A 142 -4.35 -0.43 -11.24
CA TYR A 142 -4.52 1.02 -11.11
C TYR A 142 -4.41 1.75 -12.46
N LYS A 143 -3.40 1.42 -13.27
CA LYS A 143 -3.25 1.99 -14.62
C LYS A 143 -4.44 1.66 -15.52
N ILE A 144 -4.96 0.42 -15.45
CA ILE A 144 -6.15 0.00 -16.20
C ILE A 144 -7.38 0.80 -15.77
N VAL A 145 -7.60 0.96 -14.45
CA VAL A 145 -8.71 1.77 -13.92
C VAL A 145 -8.60 3.22 -14.42
N LEU A 146 -7.41 3.82 -14.34
CA LEU A 146 -7.22 5.21 -14.79
C LEU A 146 -7.39 5.39 -16.30
N SER A 147 -7.12 4.37 -17.10
CA SER A 147 -7.29 4.41 -18.56
C SER A 147 -8.75 4.44 -19.00
N GLU A 148 -9.68 4.10 -18.12
CA GLU A 148 -11.11 4.17 -18.43
C GLU A 148 -11.58 5.62 -18.60
N ARG A 149 -12.41 5.87 -19.63
CA ARG A 149 -12.80 7.22 -20.03
C ARG A 149 -13.88 7.87 -19.15
N SER A 150 -14.73 7.08 -18.49
CA SER A 150 -15.81 7.61 -17.66
C SER A 150 -15.66 7.19 -16.21
N ILE A 151 -16.16 8.03 -15.30
CA ILE A 151 -16.17 7.75 -13.86
C ILE A 151 -16.85 6.41 -13.58
N ARG A 152 -18.00 6.15 -14.23
CA ARG A 152 -18.72 4.87 -14.12
C ARG A 152 -17.84 3.67 -14.46
N LYS A 153 -17.14 3.71 -15.59
CA LYS A 153 -16.26 2.62 -16.01
C LYS A 153 -15.07 2.46 -15.07
N LYS A 154 -14.49 3.56 -14.58
CA LYS A 154 -13.44 3.52 -13.57
C LYS A 154 -13.90 2.80 -12.30
N ILE A 155 -15.10 3.17 -11.79
CA ILE A 155 -15.69 2.55 -10.60
C ILE A 155 -15.91 1.05 -10.85
N MET A 156 -16.57 0.67 -11.94
CA MET A 156 -16.84 -0.74 -12.23
C MET A 156 -15.57 -1.54 -12.41
N ARG A 157 -14.56 -1.00 -13.10
CA ARG A 157 -13.28 -1.67 -13.28
C ARG A 157 -12.56 -1.90 -11.94
N TYR A 158 -12.56 -0.92 -11.05
CA TYR A 158 -12.04 -1.09 -9.69
C TYR A 158 -12.81 -2.16 -8.92
N PHE A 159 -14.15 -2.16 -9.01
CA PHE A 159 -15.01 -3.15 -8.34
C PHE A 159 -14.79 -4.56 -8.86
N GLU A 160 -14.61 -4.74 -10.19
CA GLU A 160 -14.27 -6.03 -10.80
C GLU A 160 -12.94 -6.60 -10.25
N PHE A 161 -11.92 -5.75 -10.09
CA PHE A 161 -10.66 -6.17 -9.50
C PHE A 161 -10.83 -6.55 -8.02
N ARG A 162 -11.62 -5.78 -7.26
CA ARG A 162 -11.94 -6.11 -5.86
C ARG A 162 -12.70 -7.44 -5.75
N GLU A 163 -13.74 -7.63 -6.55
CA GLU A 163 -14.50 -8.89 -6.58
C GLU A 163 -13.61 -10.10 -6.85
N LYS A 164 -12.71 -10.00 -7.83
CA LYS A 164 -11.77 -11.09 -8.14
C LYS A 164 -10.80 -11.39 -7.00
N ARG A 165 -10.31 -10.36 -6.35
CA ARG A 165 -9.35 -10.47 -5.25
C ARG A 165 -9.97 -11.03 -3.99
N ASP A 166 -11.13 -10.48 -3.62
CA ASP A 166 -11.79 -10.80 -2.36
C ASP A 166 -12.68 -12.06 -2.48
N GLY A 167 -12.90 -12.54 -3.71
CA GLY A 167 -13.79 -13.67 -3.99
C GLY A 167 -15.26 -13.37 -3.66
N SER A 168 -15.63 -12.09 -3.53
CA SER A 168 -16.94 -11.62 -3.07
C SER A 168 -17.39 -10.41 -3.88
N SER A 169 -18.68 -10.38 -4.25
CA SER A 169 -19.30 -9.20 -4.85
C SER A 169 -19.59 -8.09 -3.83
N SER A 170 -19.39 -8.35 -2.54
CA SER A 170 -19.57 -7.39 -1.45
C SER A 170 -18.23 -7.14 -0.75
N PHE A 171 -17.84 -5.87 -0.60
CA PHE A 171 -16.57 -5.47 0.00
C PHE A 171 -16.67 -4.07 0.61
N CYS A 172 -15.76 -3.78 1.53
CA CYS A 172 -15.57 -2.43 2.07
C CYS A 172 -14.44 -1.72 1.30
N ILE A 173 -14.63 -0.45 0.96
CA ILE A 173 -13.56 0.40 0.44
C ILE A 173 -12.83 0.99 1.63
N GLU A 174 -11.53 0.73 1.68
CA GLU A 174 -10.65 1.25 2.71
C GLU A 174 -10.44 2.78 2.54
N GLY A 175 -10.38 3.47 3.67
CA GLY A 175 -10.22 4.92 3.68
C GLY A 175 -11.53 5.68 3.51
N SER A 176 -11.41 6.97 3.25
CA SER A 176 -12.56 7.86 3.10
C SER A 176 -13.06 7.92 1.65
N ARG A 177 -14.25 8.48 1.47
CA ARG A 177 -14.79 8.78 0.12
C ARG A 177 -13.88 9.73 -0.68
N GLN A 178 -13.09 10.56 -0.01
CA GLN A 178 -12.08 11.39 -0.66
C GLN A 178 -10.94 10.53 -1.20
N ASP A 179 -10.46 9.55 -0.42
CA ASP A 179 -9.38 8.66 -0.85
C ASP A 179 -9.76 7.86 -2.09
N PHE A 180 -11.02 7.41 -2.16
CA PHE A 180 -11.52 6.73 -3.34
C PHE A 180 -11.62 7.65 -4.56
N ALA A 181 -12.02 8.91 -4.36
CA ALA A 181 -12.04 9.91 -5.44
C ALA A 181 -10.62 10.21 -5.94
N ASP A 182 -9.67 10.37 -5.03
CA ASP A 182 -8.25 10.58 -5.35
C ASP A 182 -7.67 9.39 -6.11
N TYR A 183 -7.95 8.15 -5.65
CA TYR A 183 -7.56 6.93 -6.35
C TYR A 183 -8.05 6.89 -7.80
N LEU A 184 -9.31 7.28 -8.04
CA LEU A 184 -9.90 7.32 -9.38
C LEU A 184 -9.48 8.55 -10.18
N SER A 185 -8.74 9.49 -9.58
CA SER A 185 -8.40 10.80 -10.15
C SER A 185 -9.65 11.55 -10.63
N VAL A 186 -10.62 11.74 -9.72
CA VAL A 186 -11.88 12.46 -9.98
C VAL A 186 -12.29 13.30 -8.77
N ASP A 187 -13.16 14.29 -9.01
CA ASP A 187 -13.75 15.07 -7.91
C ASP A 187 -14.65 14.21 -7.02
N LYS A 188 -14.56 14.38 -5.69
CA LYS A 188 -15.40 13.70 -4.71
C LYS A 188 -16.90 13.90 -4.98
N SER A 189 -17.30 15.14 -5.38
CA SER A 189 -18.68 15.46 -5.71
C SER A 189 -19.16 14.74 -6.99
N ALA A 190 -18.29 14.63 -7.99
CA ALA A 190 -18.57 13.90 -9.22
C ALA A 190 -18.67 12.38 -8.95
N LEU A 191 -17.75 11.83 -8.15
CA LEU A 191 -17.81 10.44 -7.70
C LEU A 191 -19.13 10.13 -6.97
N SER A 192 -19.49 10.96 -5.99
CA SER A 192 -20.71 10.77 -5.19
C SER A 192 -21.97 10.80 -6.05
N ARG A 193 -22.04 11.71 -7.01
CA ARG A 193 -23.16 11.77 -7.96
C ARG A 193 -23.26 10.53 -8.83
N GLU A 194 -22.13 10.05 -9.34
CA GLU A 194 -22.12 8.85 -10.20
C GLU A 194 -22.47 7.58 -9.39
N LEU A 195 -21.96 7.41 -8.18
CA LEU A 195 -22.31 6.28 -7.30
C LEU A 195 -23.81 6.23 -7.03
N ASN A 196 -24.45 7.38 -6.72
CA ASN A 196 -25.89 7.45 -6.51
C ASN A 196 -26.67 7.12 -7.79
N LYS A 197 -26.17 7.52 -8.97
CA LYS A 197 -26.77 7.17 -10.25
C LYS A 197 -26.66 5.68 -10.52
N MET A 198 -25.50 5.09 -10.31
CA MET A 198 -25.27 3.64 -10.46
C MET A 198 -26.16 2.81 -9.52
N LYS A 199 -26.39 3.29 -8.28
CA LYS A 199 -27.34 2.69 -7.34
C LYS A 199 -28.78 2.75 -7.86
N LYS A 200 -29.21 3.88 -8.42
CA LYS A 200 -30.54 4.02 -9.04
C LYS A 200 -30.70 3.14 -10.28
N ASP A 201 -29.63 2.98 -11.06
CA ASP A 201 -29.58 2.14 -12.24
C ASP A 201 -29.54 0.62 -11.88
N GLY A 202 -29.45 0.24 -10.59
CA GLY A 202 -29.41 -1.14 -10.13
C GLY A 202 -28.09 -1.87 -10.39
N LEU A 203 -27.02 -1.14 -10.70
CA LEU A 203 -25.68 -1.74 -10.96
C LEU A 203 -24.96 -2.10 -9.66
N ILE A 204 -25.12 -1.27 -8.63
CA ILE A 204 -24.49 -1.41 -7.33
C ILE A 204 -25.46 -1.06 -6.20
N ASP A 205 -25.19 -1.56 -5.02
CA ASP A 205 -25.73 -1.01 -3.78
C ASP A 205 -24.61 -0.61 -2.83
N PHE A 206 -24.88 0.33 -1.94
CA PHE A 206 -23.90 0.71 -0.92
C PHE A 206 -24.56 1.35 0.31
N ASN A 207 -23.91 1.14 1.46
CA ASN A 207 -24.19 1.82 2.71
C ASN A 207 -22.86 2.24 3.35
N GLY A 208 -22.61 3.58 3.42
CA GLY A 208 -21.31 4.11 3.79
C GLY A 208 -20.24 3.64 2.79
N ASP A 209 -19.20 2.97 3.28
CA ASP A 209 -18.09 2.48 2.48
C ASP A 209 -18.21 0.98 2.13
N ASN A 210 -19.32 0.34 2.50
CA ASN A 210 -19.66 -1.03 2.10
C ASN A 210 -20.42 -1.02 0.79
N PHE A 211 -19.91 -1.73 -0.21
CA PHE A 211 -20.44 -1.82 -1.57
C PHE A 211 -20.81 -3.25 -1.93
N THR A 212 -21.80 -3.38 -2.79
CA THR A 212 -22.19 -4.66 -3.39
C THR A 212 -22.41 -4.45 -4.89
N ILE A 213 -21.80 -5.30 -5.71
CA ILE A 213 -22.03 -5.34 -7.15
C ILE A 213 -23.30 -6.14 -7.39
N LEU A 214 -24.28 -5.52 -8.06
CA LEU A 214 -25.56 -6.17 -8.40
C LEU A 214 -25.56 -6.67 -9.84
N GLN A 215 -24.91 -5.94 -10.74
CA GLN A 215 -24.81 -6.28 -12.17
C GLN A 215 -23.43 -5.88 -12.71
N LYS A 216 -22.90 -6.69 -13.62
CA LYS A 216 -21.68 -6.37 -14.37
C LYS A 216 -22.03 -5.55 -15.62
N LEU A 217 -21.15 -4.61 -16.00
CA LEU A 217 -21.29 -3.83 -17.23
C LEU A 217 -20.86 -4.65 -18.44
#